data_78199d054f7eaa463e99c1dbd8fb188b
#
_entry.id   78199d054f7eaa463e99c1dbd8fb188b
#
_cell.length_a   1.000
_cell.length_b   1.000
_cell.length_c   1.000
_cell.angle_alpha   90.00
_cell.angle_beta   90.00
_cell.angle_gamma   90.00
#
_symmetry.space_group_name_H-M   'P 1'
#
loop_
_entity.id
_entity.type
_entity.pdbx_description
1 polymer ?
#
loop_
_entity_poly.entity_id
_entity_poly.type
_entity_poly.pdbx_seq_one_letter_code
_entity_poly.pdbx_strand_id
1 'polypeptide(L)'
;VTVEEALHGGRKSFNLERGGRVETVSVNVPRGVRAGQKIRLAGQGGDGIGGGERGDLYLRVKIAPHVDYRADGFDLIRPVPVPVWSAVLGGEVEVPTPDGTVKMKIPAGTQPGQKFRLKGRGLPSGKDTRGDFFAEAKVLLPTSLGEKERALWEQLAGR
;
A
#
# COMPACT_ATOMS: atom_id res chain seq x y z
N VAL A 1 0.77 0.89 -11.79
CA VAL A 1 1.96 1.12 -10.96
C VAL A 1 1.78 0.33 -9.68
N THR A 2 2.76 -0.47 -9.28
CA THR A 2 2.73 -1.17 -7.98
C THR A 2 3.12 -0.23 -6.84
N VAL A 3 2.94 -0.69 -5.59
CA VAL A 3 3.36 0.10 -4.40
C VAL A 3 4.89 0.27 -4.38
N GLU A 4 5.64 -0.76 -4.78
CA GLU A 4 7.11 -0.73 -4.86
C GLU A 4 7.60 0.26 -5.92
N GLU A 5 6.95 0.27 -7.09
CA GLU A 5 7.24 1.26 -8.14
C GLU A 5 6.90 2.69 -7.70
N ALA A 6 5.85 2.86 -6.91
CA ALA A 6 5.52 4.16 -6.33
C ALA A 6 6.55 4.60 -5.27
N LEU A 7 7.12 3.63 -4.51
CA LEU A 7 8.15 3.90 -3.50
C LEU A 7 9.49 4.29 -4.13
N HIS A 8 9.92 3.57 -5.17
CA HIS A 8 11.28 3.68 -5.68
C HIS A 8 11.35 4.45 -7.01
N GLY A 9 10.21 4.60 -7.70
CA GLY A 9 10.18 5.01 -9.09
C GLY A 9 10.64 3.89 -10.02
N GLY A 10 10.64 4.15 -11.32
CA GLY A 10 11.11 3.16 -12.28
C GLY A 10 10.71 3.48 -13.70
N ARG A 11 11.19 2.68 -14.63
CA ARG A 11 10.84 2.79 -16.04
C ARG A 11 9.82 1.72 -16.41
N LYS A 12 8.70 2.12 -17.02
CA LYS A 12 7.71 1.22 -17.59
C LYS A 12 7.59 1.39 -19.08
N SER A 13 7.37 0.28 -19.77
CA SER A 13 7.07 0.31 -21.20
C SER A 13 5.72 -0.36 -21.43
N PHE A 14 4.95 0.18 -22.36
CA PHE A 14 3.67 -0.37 -22.77
C PHE A 14 3.47 -0.15 -24.28
N ASN A 15 2.66 -1.00 -24.86
CA ASN A 15 2.38 -0.94 -26.29
C ASN A 15 1.11 -0.11 -26.50
N LEU A 16 1.19 0.87 -27.39
CA LEU A 16 0.05 1.65 -27.88
C LEU A 16 -0.25 1.24 -29.30
N GLU A 17 -1.49 0.93 -29.58
CA GLU A 17 -1.98 0.73 -30.92
C GLU A 17 -2.44 2.07 -31.51
N ARG A 18 -1.83 2.45 -32.63
CA ARG A 18 -2.13 3.68 -33.37
C ARG A 18 -2.20 3.40 -34.85
N GLY A 19 -3.32 3.73 -35.47
CA GLY A 19 -3.50 3.56 -36.91
C GLY A 19 -3.14 2.16 -37.42
N GLY A 20 -3.44 1.12 -36.63
CA GLY A 20 -3.10 -0.27 -36.95
C GLY A 20 -1.64 -0.66 -36.74
N ARG A 21 -0.83 0.22 -36.14
CA ARG A 21 0.57 -0.06 -35.77
C ARG A 21 0.73 -0.07 -34.25
N VAL A 22 1.56 -0.99 -33.76
CA VAL A 22 1.90 -1.09 -32.34
C VAL A 22 3.22 -0.35 -32.12
N GLU A 23 3.17 0.72 -31.32
CA GLU A 23 4.34 1.48 -30.90
C GLU A 23 4.61 1.20 -29.42
N THR A 24 5.87 0.88 -29.06
CA THR A 24 6.27 0.74 -27.66
C THR A 24 6.66 2.10 -27.10
N VAL A 25 5.93 2.53 -26.07
CA VAL A 25 6.17 3.80 -25.37
C VAL A 25 6.75 3.51 -24.00
N SER A 26 7.84 4.17 -23.67
CA SER A 26 8.48 4.09 -22.35
C SER A 26 8.15 5.33 -21.52
N VAL A 27 7.78 5.10 -20.26
CA VAL A 27 7.50 6.16 -19.30
C VAL A 27 8.40 6.02 -18.07
N ASN A 28 8.93 7.14 -17.62
CA ASN A 28 9.62 7.20 -16.34
C ASN A 28 8.59 7.51 -15.24
N VAL A 29 8.35 6.54 -14.36
CA VAL A 29 7.45 6.68 -13.20
C VAL A 29 8.24 7.37 -12.10
N PRO A 30 7.85 8.59 -11.68
CA PRO A 30 8.57 9.27 -10.62
C PRO A 30 8.33 8.60 -9.28
N ARG A 31 9.33 8.66 -8.40
CA ARG A 31 9.20 8.27 -7.00
C ARG A 31 8.10 9.09 -6.32
N GLY A 32 7.25 8.45 -5.53
CA GLY A 32 6.14 9.11 -4.85
C GLY A 32 4.93 9.40 -5.74
N VAL A 33 4.82 8.73 -6.88
CA VAL A 33 3.66 8.88 -7.75
C VAL A 33 2.38 8.42 -7.04
N ARG A 34 1.27 9.16 -7.23
CA ARG A 34 -0.03 8.89 -6.61
C ARG A 34 -1.07 8.40 -7.62
N ALA A 35 -2.08 7.72 -7.09
CA ALA A 35 -3.28 7.44 -7.87
C ALA A 35 -3.92 8.74 -8.39
N GLY A 36 -4.33 8.72 -9.66
CA GLY A 36 -4.93 9.87 -10.32
C GLY A 36 -3.94 10.91 -10.88
N GLN A 37 -2.67 10.87 -10.50
CA GLN A 37 -1.63 11.75 -11.05
C GLN A 37 -1.49 11.54 -12.56
N LYS A 38 -1.30 12.65 -13.29
CA LYS A 38 -1.04 12.61 -14.73
C LYS A 38 0.45 12.75 -15.02
N ILE A 39 0.96 11.89 -15.89
CA ILE A 39 2.33 11.96 -16.43
C ILE A 39 2.20 12.36 -17.89
N ARG A 40 2.84 13.46 -18.28
CA ARG A 40 2.88 13.95 -19.65
C ARG A 40 4.06 13.32 -20.39
N LEU A 41 3.79 12.79 -21.57
CA LEU A 41 4.79 12.33 -22.52
C LEU A 41 4.69 13.23 -23.76
N ALA A 42 5.65 14.14 -23.87
CA ALA A 42 5.67 15.13 -24.96
C ALA A 42 5.87 14.44 -26.31
N GLY A 43 5.11 14.87 -27.31
CA GLY A 43 5.19 14.35 -28.68
C GLY A 43 4.75 12.88 -28.84
N GLN A 44 4.16 12.27 -27.80
CA GLN A 44 3.69 10.87 -27.83
C GLN A 44 2.16 10.78 -27.95
N GLY A 45 1.50 11.87 -28.29
CA GLY A 45 0.05 11.94 -28.54
C GLY A 45 -0.32 11.49 -29.95
N GLY A 46 -1.53 11.86 -30.41
CA GLY A 46 -2.00 11.62 -31.77
C GLY A 46 -1.25 12.45 -32.81
N ASP A 47 -1.30 12.00 -34.05
CA ASP A 47 -0.71 12.73 -35.17
C ASP A 47 -1.44 14.08 -35.38
N GLY A 48 -0.68 15.12 -35.66
CA GLY A 48 -1.22 16.46 -35.94
C GLY A 48 -2.04 16.48 -37.25
N ILE A 49 -3.05 17.33 -37.28
CA ILE A 49 -3.87 17.53 -38.48
C ILE A 49 -3.01 18.19 -39.57
N GLY A 50 -3.05 17.64 -40.80
CA GLY A 50 -2.35 18.22 -41.95
C GLY A 50 -0.83 18.10 -41.89
N GLY A 51 -0.26 17.10 -41.20
CA GLY A 51 1.21 16.93 -41.10
C GLY A 51 1.85 17.77 -39.98
N GLY A 52 1.08 18.34 -39.09
CA GLY A 52 1.56 19.06 -37.90
C GLY A 52 2.27 18.14 -36.89
N GLU A 53 2.94 18.77 -35.91
CA GLU A 53 3.63 18.04 -34.84
C GLU A 53 2.67 17.14 -34.03
N ARG A 54 3.20 16.03 -33.59
CA ARG A 54 2.45 15.12 -32.69
C ARG A 54 2.08 15.81 -31.38
N GLY A 55 0.85 15.59 -30.92
CA GLY A 55 0.39 16.06 -29.63
C GLY A 55 1.07 15.32 -28.47
N ASP A 56 0.67 15.64 -27.25
CA ASP A 56 1.18 14.99 -26.04
C ASP A 56 0.27 13.83 -25.62
N LEU A 57 0.88 12.84 -24.99
CA LEU A 57 0.16 11.76 -24.34
C LEU A 57 0.14 11.99 -22.81
N TYR A 58 -1.03 11.94 -22.22
CA TYR A 58 -1.22 12.03 -20.78
C TYR A 58 -1.62 10.67 -20.20
N LEU A 59 -0.79 10.14 -19.33
CA LEU A 59 -1.03 8.90 -18.66
C LEU A 59 -1.59 9.17 -17.26
N ARG A 60 -2.73 8.57 -16.93
CA ARG A 60 -3.30 8.63 -15.59
C ARG A 60 -2.79 7.44 -14.78
N VAL A 61 -2.09 7.73 -13.69
CA VAL A 61 -1.56 6.70 -12.79
C VAL A 61 -2.69 6.02 -12.03
N LYS A 62 -2.66 4.68 -11.99
CA LYS A 62 -3.45 3.86 -11.07
C LYS A 62 -2.47 3.03 -10.26
N ILE A 63 -2.63 3.02 -8.93
CA ILE A 63 -1.89 2.11 -8.06
C ILE A 63 -2.60 0.75 -8.12
N ALA A 64 -1.85 -0.28 -8.49
CA ALA A 64 -2.37 -1.64 -8.51
C ALA A 64 -2.70 -2.10 -7.09
N PRO A 65 -3.79 -2.89 -6.91
CA PRO A 65 -4.03 -3.55 -5.63
C PRO A 65 -2.79 -4.32 -5.20
N HIS A 66 -2.41 -4.21 -3.93
CA HIS A 66 -1.31 -4.94 -3.34
C HIS A 66 -1.85 -5.92 -2.31
N VAL A 67 -1.21 -7.10 -2.19
CA VAL A 67 -1.65 -8.16 -1.26
C VAL A 67 -1.63 -7.65 0.19
N ASP A 68 -0.61 -6.87 0.52
CA ASP A 68 -0.33 -6.45 1.89
C ASP A 68 -0.70 -5.00 2.19
N TYR A 69 -0.67 -4.11 1.18
CA TYR A 69 -0.80 -2.67 1.40
C TYR A 69 -1.96 -2.07 0.64
N ARG A 70 -2.64 -1.15 1.28
CA ARG A 70 -3.57 -0.21 0.65
C ARG A 70 -2.96 1.19 0.71
N ALA A 71 -2.84 1.84 -0.45
CA ALA A 71 -2.39 3.22 -0.52
C ALA A 71 -3.57 4.18 -0.38
N ASP A 72 -3.40 5.20 0.46
CA ASP A 72 -4.33 6.31 0.64
C ASP A 72 -3.54 7.62 0.59
N GLY A 73 -3.58 8.30 -0.56
CA GLY A 73 -2.70 9.43 -0.83
C GLY A 73 -1.22 9.01 -0.79
N PHE A 74 -0.49 9.50 0.20
CA PHE A 74 0.89 9.11 0.49
C PHE A 74 1.01 8.11 1.62
N ASP A 75 -0.09 7.81 2.29
CA ASP A 75 -0.10 6.87 3.40
C ASP A 75 -0.25 5.44 2.91
N LEU A 76 0.32 4.51 3.67
CA LEU A 76 0.17 3.07 3.47
C LEU A 76 -0.56 2.48 4.66
N ILE A 77 -1.54 1.63 4.38
CA ILE A 77 -2.31 0.93 5.40
C ILE A 77 -2.11 -0.57 5.19
N ARG A 78 -1.78 -1.29 6.27
CA ARG A 78 -1.62 -2.74 6.26
C ARG A 78 -2.38 -3.37 7.42
N PRO A 79 -3.24 -4.38 7.17
CA PRO A 79 -3.75 -5.23 8.22
C PRO A 79 -2.61 -6.01 8.87
N VAL A 80 -2.50 -5.94 10.20
CA VAL A 80 -1.48 -6.64 10.98
C VAL A 80 -2.17 -7.64 11.91
N PRO A 81 -1.83 -8.93 11.84
CA PRO A 81 -2.41 -9.93 12.72
C PRO A 81 -2.00 -9.66 14.17
N VAL A 82 -2.98 -9.56 15.05
CA VAL A 82 -2.80 -9.38 16.50
C VAL A 82 -3.49 -10.51 17.20
N PRO A 83 -2.77 -11.37 17.93
CA PRO A 83 -3.41 -12.40 18.76
C PRO A 83 -4.38 -11.78 19.76
N VAL A 84 -5.52 -12.43 20.00
CA VAL A 84 -6.56 -11.90 20.91
C VAL A 84 -6.03 -11.58 22.31
N TRP A 85 -5.14 -12.41 22.86
CA TRP A 85 -4.51 -12.15 24.17
C TRP A 85 -3.63 -10.91 24.16
N SER A 86 -2.91 -10.64 23.06
CA SER A 86 -2.14 -9.40 22.92
C SER A 86 -3.04 -8.18 22.74
N ALA A 87 -4.19 -8.33 22.09
CA ALA A 87 -5.17 -7.26 21.99
C ALA A 87 -5.77 -6.90 23.35
N VAL A 88 -6.07 -7.92 24.17
CA VAL A 88 -6.68 -7.74 25.50
C VAL A 88 -5.65 -7.25 26.52
N LEU A 89 -4.49 -7.90 26.61
CA LEU A 89 -3.50 -7.69 27.69
C LEU A 89 -2.42 -6.67 27.29
N GLY A 90 -2.32 -6.30 26.03
CA GLY A 90 -1.19 -5.60 25.47
C GLY A 90 -0.04 -6.54 25.12
N GLY A 91 0.96 -6.01 24.41
CA GLY A 91 2.12 -6.79 24.01
C GLY A 91 2.90 -6.13 22.89
N GLU A 92 3.71 -6.91 22.21
CA GLU A 92 4.46 -6.48 21.03
C GLU A 92 4.08 -7.35 19.84
N VAL A 93 3.99 -6.73 18.67
CA VAL A 93 3.77 -7.42 17.39
C VAL A 93 4.81 -6.96 16.37
N GLU A 94 5.19 -7.86 15.48
CA GLU A 94 6.05 -7.54 14.36
C GLU A 94 5.21 -7.02 13.20
N VAL A 95 5.59 -5.85 12.70
CA VAL A 95 4.92 -5.17 11.59
C VAL A 95 5.86 -5.11 10.40
N PRO A 96 5.63 -5.91 9.36
CA PRO A 96 6.37 -5.77 8.12
C PRO A 96 6.00 -4.46 7.44
N THR A 97 6.99 -3.63 7.19
CA THR A 97 6.86 -2.37 6.45
C THR A 97 7.71 -2.42 5.17
N PRO A 98 7.52 -1.51 4.21
CA PRO A 98 8.39 -1.45 3.03
C PRO A 98 9.87 -1.27 3.32
N ASP A 99 10.20 -0.72 4.49
CA ASP A 99 11.59 -0.47 4.93
C ASP A 99 12.13 -1.58 5.86
N GLY A 100 11.42 -2.68 5.98
CA GLY A 100 11.74 -3.79 6.87
C GLY A 100 10.75 -3.97 8.01
N THR A 101 10.95 -5.02 8.80
CA THR A 101 10.07 -5.35 9.92
C THR A 101 10.39 -4.49 11.14
N VAL A 102 9.37 -3.94 11.78
CA VAL A 102 9.48 -3.18 13.02
C VAL A 102 8.67 -3.83 14.13
N LYS A 103 9.15 -3.74 15.35
CA LYS A 103 8.38 -4.13 16.54
C LYS A 103 7.51 -2.97 16.97
N MET A 104 6.24 -3.24 17.19
CA MET A 104 5.25 -2.24 17.60
C MET A 104 4.56 -2.70 18.89
N LYS A 105 4.48 -1.79 19.86
CA LYS A 105 3.72 -2.03 21.10
C LYS A 105 2.22 -1.91 20.82
N ILE A 106 1.48 -2.89 21.28
CA ILE A 106 0.02 -2.93 21.25
C ILE A 106 -0.46 -2.65 22.67
N PRO A 107 -1.22 -1.56 22.91
CA PRO A 107 -1.79 -1.30 24.23
C PRO A 107 -2.87 -2.33 24.57
N ALA A 108 -3.05 -2.57 25.87
CA ALA A 108 -4.16 -3.38 26.36
C ALA A 108 -5.50 -2.79 25.93
N GLY A 109 -6.46 -3.64 25.58
CA GLY A 109 -7.77 -3.20 25.10
C GLY A 109 -7.79 -2.75 23.63
N THR A 110 -6.79 -3.11 22.85
CA THR A 110 -6.75 -2.84 21.40
C THR A 110 -7.95 -3.47 20.71
N GLN A 111 -8.68 -2.69 19.93
CA GLN A 111 -9.87 -3.13 19.20
C GLN A 111 -9.54 -3.55 17.76
N PRO A 112 -10.35 -4.47 17.18
CA PRO A 112 -10.26 -4.79 15.76
C PRO A 112 -10.42 -3.54 14.89
N GLY A 113 -9.55 -3.37 13.88
CA GLY A 113 -9.55 -2.21 13.00
C GLY A 113 -8.87 -0.96 13.56
N GLN A 114 -8.42 -1.00 14.82
CA GLN A 114 -7.66 0.12 15.40
C GLN A 114 -6.35 0.33 14.64
N LYS A 115 -6.05 1.59 14.30
CA LYS A 115 -4.86 1.96 13.52
C LYS A 115 -3.76 2.52 14.41
N PHE A 116 -2.56 2.02 14.18
CA PHE A 116 -1.34 2.48 14.83
C PHE A 116 -0.45 3.14 13.79
N ARG A 117 -0.07 4.38 14.03
CA ARG A 117 0.70 5.20 13.10
C ARG A 117 2.20 4.97 13.28
N LEU A 118 2.87 4.64 12.20
CA LEU A 118 4.33 4.62 12.08
C LEU A 118 4.75 5.79 11.17
N LYS A 119 5.20 6.86 11.78
CA LYS A 119 5.49 8.13 11.10
C LYS A 119 6.58 7.97 10.03
N GLY A 120 6.35 8.59 8.86
CA GLY A 120 7.32 8.69 7.78
C GLY A 120 7.65 7.37 7.07
N ARG A 121 6.79 6.34 7.16
CA ARG A 121 6.98 5.04 6.51
C ARG A 121 5.98 4.75 5.37
N GLY A 122 5.28 5.79 4.93
CA GLY A 122 4.41 5.75 3.75
C GLY A 122 5.15 5.98 2.44
N LEU A 123 4.41 6.37 1.41
CA LEU A 123 4.97 6.71 0.10
C LEU A 123 5.72 8.05 0.15
N PRO A 124 6.74 8.26 -0.68
CA PRO A 124 7.40 9.55 -0.82
C PRO A 124 6.40 10.64 -1.22
N SER A 125 6.38 11.74 -0.49
CA SER A 125 5.52 12.90 -0.74
C SER A 125 6.28 14.13 -1.25
N GLY A 126 7.62 14.08 -1.19
CA GLY A 126 8.54 15.10 -1.63
C GLY A 126 9.96 14.55 -1.67
N LYS A 127 10.96 15.44 -1.77
CA LYS A 127 12.37 15.02 -1.87
C LYS A 127 12.79 14.23 -0.64
N ASP A 128 12.50 14.74 0.56
CA ASP A 128 12.91 14.15 1.84
C ASP A 128 11.71 13.91 2.78
N THR A 129 10.49 13.95 2.26
CA THR A 129 9.26 13.74 3.03
C THR A 129 8.52 12.50 2.55
N ARG A 130 7.88 11.82 3.49
CA ARG A 130 7.05 10.64 3.23
C ARG A 130 5.74 10.77 4.00
N GLY A 131 4.70 10.14 3.48
CA GLY A 131 3.49 9.87 4.24
C GLY A 131 3.75 8.88 5.38
N ASP A 132 2.70 8.47 6.04
CA ASP A 132 2.78 7.59 7.18
C ASP A 132 2.36 6.15 6.81
N PHE A 133 2.73 5.24 7.66
CA PHE A 133 2.27 3.86 7.59
C PHE A 133 1.31 3.61 8.76
N PHE A 134 0.18 3.01 8.48
CA PHE A 134 -0.82 2.64 9.46
C PHE A 134 -0.93 1.11 9.56
N ALA A 135 -0.54 0.58 10.71
CA ALA A 135 -0.82 -0.81 11.05
C ALA A 135 -2.27 -0.89 11.57
N GLU A 136 -3.14 -1.58 10.85
CA GLU A 136 -4.54 -1.79 11.22
C GLU A 136 -4.67 -3.13 11.94
N ALA A 137 -5.07 -3.12 13.20
CA ALA A 137 -5.16 -4.33 14.01
C ALA A 137 -6.21 -5.29 13.45
N LYS A 138 -5.78 -6.44 12.97
CA LYS A 138 -6.62 -7.60 12.64
C LYS A 138 -6.54 -8.59 13.77
N VAL A 139 -7.46 -8.49 14.74
CA VAL A 139 -7.47 -9.40 15.88
C VAL A 139 -7.80 -10.80 15.41
N LEU A 140 -6.93 -11.74 15.75
CA LEU A 140 -7.07 -13.15 15.42
C LEU A 140 -7.59 -13.91 16.65
N LEU A 141 -8.69 -14.61 16.43
CA LEU A 141 -9.22 -15.58 17.40
C LEU A 141 -8.58 -16.95 17.13
N PRO A 142 -8.28 -17.73 18.17
CA PRO A 142 -7.79 -19.10 18.00
C PRO A 142 -8.88 -19.96 17.33
N THR A 143 -8.50 -20.70 16.30
CA THR A 143 -9.41 -21.61 15.58
C THR A 143 -9.48 -22.99 16.22
N SER A 144 -8.49 -23.36 17.02
CA SER A 144 -8.44 -24.60 17.80
C SER A 144 -7.91 -24.28 19.20
N LEU A 145 -8.48 -24.91 20.20
CA LEU A 145 -8.12 -24.74 21.60
C LEU A 145 -7.72 -26.09 22.20
N GLY A 146 -6.61 -26.13 22.91
CA GLY A 146 -6.27 -27.24 23.80
C GLY A 146 -7.20 -27.27 24.99
N GLU A 147 -7.25 -28.39 25.73
CA GLU A 147 -8.16 -28.55 26.89
C GLU A 147 -7.97 -27.45 27.95
N LYS A 148 -6.72 -27.11 28.26
CA LYS A 148 -6.41 -26.05 29.21
C LYS A 148 -6.86 -24.67 28.77
N GLU A 149 -6.63 -24.35 27.46
CA GLU A 149 -7.07 -23.08 26.89
C GLU A 149 -8.60 -22.99 26.89
N ARG A 150 -9.28 -24.06 26.49
CA ARG A 150 -10.74 -24.12 26.51
C ARG A 150 -11.28 -23.84 27.89
N ALA A 151 -10.76 -24.51 28.94
CA ALA A 151 -11.18 -24.29 30.33
C ALA A 151 -11.03 -22.81 30.77
N LEU A 152 -9.93 -22.14 30.35
CA LEU A 152 -9.75 -20.72 30.66
C LEU A 152 -10.78 -19.84 29.94
N TRP A 153 -11.06 -20.13 28.67
CA TRP A 153 -12.09 -19.38 27.92
C TRP A 153 -13.51 -19.62 28.50
N GLU A 154 -13.82 -20.81 28.95
CA GLU A 154 -15.10 -21.13 29.61
C GLU A 154 -15.24 -20.36 30.92
N GLN A 155 -14.18 -20.29 31.73
CA GLN A 155 -14.16 -19.46 32.94
C GLN A 155 -14.41 -17.98 32.65
N LEU A 156 -13.74 -17.42 31.61
CA LEU A 156 -13.95 -16.04 31.20
C LEU A 156 -15.38 -15.81 30.69
N ALA A 157 -16.00 -16.80 30.05
CA ALA A 157 -17.38 -16.74 29.59
C ALA A 157 -18.42 -16.95 30.71
N GLY A 158 -18.01 -17.23 31.94
CA GLY A 158 -18.89 -17.52 33.07
C GLY A 158 -19.61 -18.88 32.96
N ARG A 159 -18.94 -19.83 32.31
CA ARG A 159 -19.45 -21.20 32.09
C ARG A 159 -18.67 -22.22 32.90
#